data_b1a2203523b17a796064245041742477
#
_entry.id   b1a2203523b17a796064245041742477
#
_cell.length_a   1.000
_cell.length_b   1.000
_cell.length_c   1.000
_cell.angle_alpha   90.00
_cell.angle_beta   90.00
_cell.angle_gamma   90.00
#
_symmetry.space_group_name_H-M   'P 1'
#
loop_
_entity.id
_entity.type
_entity.pdbx_description
1 polymer ?
#
loop_
_entity_poly.entity_id
_entity_poly.type
_entity_poly.pdbx_seq_one_letter_code
_entity_poly.pdbx_strand_id
1 'polypeptide(L)'
;DGQDFKESSWVALTRGNACNGSMVLPQTGELYFNYRAEGKVYRYNFEENGYNNNPEVPKGEGLDDLLAFSVPNQTVDFSMVPHPTGKYVYIIMHESHYILRSNYDDETKKLVTPYIVCGQSGQADYKDLVGINARINRPGQGVFVFNEEYKAANKADWYDFYFADRENHCIRVLTPDGVVSTFAGRGSASSTSYKWGKQNGEVRERARFNPTALAYDEATKTFYVGDWGNHKIRKIAREQASDDLSIEASDDNQNQGNQ
;
A
#
# COMPACT_ATOMS: atom_id res chain seq x y z
N ASP A 1 -24.46 12.38 -10.11
CA ASP A 1 -25.71 12.10 -9.39
C ASP A 1 -25.35 11.41 -8.07
N GLY A 2 -25.26 12.22 -7.00
CA GLY A 2 -25.00 11.71 -5.67
C GLY A 2 -26.20 10.88 -5.20
N GLN A 3 -26.12 9.59 -5.32
CA GLN A 3 -27.05 8.72 -4.63
C GLN A 3 -26.69 8.70 -3.16
N ASP A 4 -27.57 9.23 -2.34
CA ASP A 4 -27.41 9.12 -0.89
C ASP A 4 -27.37 7.65 -0.48
N PHE A 5 -26.30 7.26 0.22
CA PHE A 5 -26.23 5.93 0.85
C PHE A 5 -27.30 5.86 1.92
N LYS A 6 -28.29 4.99 1.71
CA LYS A 6 -29.32 4.72 2.72
C LYS A 6 -28.81 3.62 3.65
N GLU A 7 -29.09 3.78 4.92
CA GLU A 7 -28.74 2.79 5.97
C GLU A 7 -29.21 1.36 5.63
N SER A 8 -30.34 1.25 4.92
CA SER A 8 -30.89 -0.01 4.44
C SER A 8 -30.20 -0.61 3.22
N SER A 9 -29.16 0.00 2.69
CA SER A 9 -28.47 -0.46 1.46
C SER A 9 -27.26 -1.34 1.73
N TRP A 10 -26.85 -1.54 2.97
CA TRP A 10 -25.73 -2.44 3.27
C TRP A 10 -26.21 -3.90 3.39
N VAL A 11 -25.42 -4.82 2.87
CA VAL A 11 -25.64 -6.27 2.96
C VAL A 11 -24.36 -6.97 3.36
N ALA A 12 -24.47 -8.03 4.14
CA ALA A 12 -23.37 -8.92 4.43
C ALA A 12 -23.22 -9.91 3.25
N LEU A 13 -22.14 -9.81 2.48
CA LEU A 13 -21.86 -10.71 1.37
C LEU A 13 -21.37 -12.07 1.85
N THR A 14 -20.71 -12.11 3.00
CA THR A 14 -20.15 -13.31 3.61
C THR A 14 -19.91 -13.09 5.09
N ARG A 15 -19.79 -14.17 5.85
CA ARG A 15 -19.35 -14.16 7.24
C ARG A 15 -18.01 -14.89 7.36
N GLY A 16 -16.96 -14.17 7.65
CA GLY A 16 -15.63 -14.71 7.91
C GLY A 16 -15.07 -14.19 9.23
N ASN A 17 -14.04 -14.86 9.73
CA ASN A 17 -13.26 -14.35 10.86
C ASN A 17 -12.08 -13.53 10.33
N ALA A 18 -11.87 -12.34 10.92
CA ALA A 18 -10.67 -11.53 10.69
C ALA A 18 -10.43 -11.13 9.22
N CYS A 19 -11.47 -10.69 8.52
CA CYS A 19 -11.32 -9.96 7.27
C CYS A 19 -10.78 -8.56 7.60
N ASN A 20 -9.61 -8.21 7.09
CA ASN A 20 -8.96 -6.92 7.36
C ASN A 20 -8.54 -6.17 6.10
N GLY A 21 -8.86 -6.68 4.92
CA GLY A 21 -8.57 -6.02 3.66
C GLY A 21 -9.48 -6.49 2.55
N SER A 22 -9.87 -5.54 1.72
CA SER A 22 -10.64 -5.80 0.51
C SER A 22 -10.17 -4.85 -0.60
N MET A 23 -10.41 -5.23 -1.83
CA MET A 23 -10.18 -4.41 -3.01
C MET A 23 -11.17 -4.76 -4.10
N VAL A 24 -11.41 -3.82 -4.98
CA VAL A 24 -12.10 -4.08 -6.25
C VAL A 24 -11.06 -4.09 -7.35
N LEU A 25 -11.06 -5.13 -8.17
CA LEU A 25 -10.16 -5.22 -9.32
C LEU A 25 -10.64 -4.27 -10.41
N PRO A 26 -9.85 -3.25 -10.83
CA PRO A 26 -10.32 -2.19 -11.72
C PRO A 26 -10.81 -2.70 -13.08
N GLN A 27 -10.22 -3.79 -13.58
CA GLN A 27 -10.52 -4.33 -14.90
C GLN A 27 -11.89 -5.03 -14.95
N THR A 28 -12.28 -5.71 -13.88
CA THR A 28 -13.45 -6.61 -13.88
C THR A 28 -14.55 -6.16 -12.93
N GLY A 29 -14.27 -5.24 -12.00
CA GLY A 29 -15.21 -4.86 -10.95
C GLY A 29 -15.41 -5.91 -9.86
N GLU A 30 -14.65 -7.01 -9.89
CA GLU A 30 -14.74 -8.07 -8.92
C GLU A 30 -14.19 -7.66 -7.57
N LEU A 31 -14.86 -8.06 -6.51
CA LEU A 31 -14.41 -7.87 -5.14
C LEU A 31 -13.47 -8.99 -4.72
N TYR A 32 -12.30 -8.63 -4.21
CA TYR A 32 -11.40 -9.54 -3.52
C TYR A 32 -11.30 -9.12 -2.06
N PHE A 33 -11.32 -10.08 -1.17
CA PHE A 33 -11.18 -9.84 0.27
C PHE A 33 -10.35 -10.94 0.92
N ASN A 34 -9.66 -10.59 1.98
CA ASN A 34 -8.79 -11.52 2.67
C ASN A 34 -9.44 -12.12 3.92
N TYR A 35 -8.97 -13.30 4.26
CA TYR A 35 -9.19 -13.96 5.53
C TYR A 35 -7.83 -14.22 6.18
N ARG A 36 -7.37 -13.24 6.96
CA ARG A 36 -5.98 -13.20 7.45
C ARG A 36 -5.60 -14.40 8.33
N ALA A 37 -6.55 -14.92 9.13
CA ALA A 37 -6.29 -16.02 10.04
C ALA A 37 -5.81 -17.30 9.35
N GLU A 38 -6.13 -17.47 8.06
CA GLU A 38 -5.76 -18.62 7.25
C GLU A 38 -4.92 -18.23 6.02
N GLY A 39 -4.59 -16.95 5.86
CA GLY A 39 -3.86 -16.45 4.70
C GLY A 39 -4.60 -16.64 3.38
N LYS A 40 -5.91 -16.67 3.39
CA LYS A 40 -6.74 -16.92 2.21
C LYS A 40 -7.24 -15.62 1.60
N VAL A 41 -7.38 -15.60 0.28
CA VAL A 41 -7.99 -14.52 -0.49
C VAL A 41 -9.14 -15.11 -1.31
N TYR A 42 -10.29 -14.49 -1.19
CA TYR A 42 -11.52 -14.88 -1.86
C TYR A 42 -11.89 -13.88 -2.93
N ARG A 43 -12.51 -14.37 -4.02
CA ARG A 43 -13.07 -13.59 -5.11
C ARG A 43 -14.59 -13.63 -5.03
N TYR A 44 -15.22 -12.48 -5.16
CA TYR A 44 -16.66 -12.36 -5.26
C TYR A 44 -17.02 -11.62 -6.54
N ASN A 45 -17.76 -12.29 -7.44
CA ASN A 45 -18.29 -11.70 -8.64
C ASN A 45 -19.79 -11.50 -8.46
N PHE A 46 -20.25 -10.25 -8.51
CA PHE A 46 -21.66 -9.91 -8.27
C PHE A 46 -22.60 -10.45 -9.35
N GLU A 47 -22.12 -10.65 -10.58
CA GLU A 47 -22.91 -11.24 -11.66
C GLU A 47 -23.10 -12.75 -11.49
N GLU A 48 -22.03 -13.44 -11.06
CA GLU A 48 -22.05 -14.90 -10.87
C GLU A 48 -22.70 -15.30 -9.53
N ASN A 49 -22.36 -14.58 -8.46
CA ASN A 49 -22.76 -14.94 -7.11
C ASN A 49 -24.03 -14.21 -6.62
N GLY A 50 -24.44 -13.15 -7.36
CA GLY A 50 -25.58 -12.32 -7.01
C GLY A 50 -25.36 -11.47 -5.75
N TYR A 51 -26.38 -10.73 -5.38
CA TYR A 51 -26.40 -10.03 -4.07
C TYR A 51 -27.04 -10.98 -3.05
N ASN A 52 -26.25 -11.51 -2.16
CA ASN A 52 -26.76 -12.32 -1.07
C ASN A 52 -27.39 -11.42 0.00
N ASN A 53 -28.72 -11.27 -0.07
CA ASN A 53 -29.49 -10.51 0.89
C ASN A 53 -29.84 -11.34 2.17
N ASN A 54 -29.26 -12.53 2.32
CA ASN A 54 -29.54 -13.36 3.49
C ASN A 54 -28.63 -12.97 4.66
N PRO A 55 -29.15 -12.30 5.71
CA PRO A 55 -28.37 -11.94 6.89
C PRO A 55 -27.96 -13.17 7.72
N GLU A 56 -28.47 -14.35 7.39
CA GLU A 56 -28.25 -15.60 8.11
C GLU A 56 -27.25 -16.54 7.43
N VAL A 57 -26.43 -16.06 6.49
CA VAL A 57 -25.34 -16.90 5.95
C VAL A 57 -24.49 -17.39 7.12
N PRO A 58 -24.41 -18.69 7.37
CA PRO A 58 -23.61 -19.22 8.45
C PRO A 58 -22.15 -18.84 8.28
N LYS A 59 -21.49 -18.61 9.40
CA LYS A 59 -20.08 -18.23 9.42
C LYS A 59 -19.23 -19.32 8.76
N GLY A 60 -18.53 -18.93 7.67
CA GLY A 60 -17.63 -19.82 6.94
C GLY A 60 -18.30 -20.71 5.89
N GLU A 61 -19.62 -20.69 5.76
CA GLU A 61 -20.28 -21.41 4.67
C GLU A 61 -20.22 -20.64 3.34
N GLY A 62 -20.04 -21.36 2.23
CA GLY A 62 -20.02 -20.80 0.89
C GLY A 62 -18.73 -20.07 0.50
N LEU A 63 -17.69 -20.12 1.33
CA LEU A 63 -16.42 -19.48 1.02
C LEU A 63 -15.48 -20.36 0.19
N ASP A 64 -15.55 -21.67 0.30
CA ASP A 64 -14.61 -22.57 -0.38
C ASP A 64 -14.67 -22.43 -1.90
N ASP A 65 -15.86 -22.24 -2.46
CA ASP A 65 -16.07 -22.04 -3.90
C ASP A 65 -15.58 -20.65 -4.38
N LEU A 66 -15.39 -19.72 -3.46
CA LEU A 66 -14.91 -18.36 -3.73
C LEU A 66 -13.40 -18.21 -3.56
N LEU A 67 -12.69 -19.25 -3.10
CA LEU A 67 -11.25 -19.20 -2.89
C LEU A 67 -10.51 -18.87 -4.18
N ALA A 68 -9.78 -17.75 -4.19
CA ALA A 68 -8.93 -17.36 -5.30
C ALA A 68 -7.52 -17.97 -5.14
N PHE A 69 -6.88 -17.70 -4.01
CA PHE A 69 -5.55 -18.22 -3.68
C PHE A 69 -5.27 -18.11 -2.18
N SER A 70 -4.16 -18.72 -1.76
CA SER A 70 -3.62 -18.55 -0.41
C SER A 70 -2.26 -17.85 -0.46
N VAL A 71 -1.95 -17.05 0.55
CA VAL A 71 -0.61 -16.49 0.73
C VAL A 71 0.28 -17.45 1.52
N PRO A 72 1.61 -17.41 1.31
CA PRO A 72 2.52 -18.40 1.90
C PRO A 72 2.56 -18.42 3.43
N ASN A 73 2.30 -17.29 4.07
CA ASN A 73 2.36 -17.17 5.53
C ASN A 73 0.95 -16.94 6.08
N GLN A 74 0.43 -17.95 6.75
CA GLN A 74 -0.87 -17.91 7.41
C GLN A 74 -0.71 -17.20 8.75
N THR A 75 -1.67 -16.40 9.15
CA THR A 75 -1.72 -15.68 10.44
C THR A 75 -1.09 -14.28 10.48
N VAL A 76 -0.67 -13.71 9.37
CA VAL A 76 -0.14 -12.35 9.33
C VAL A 76 -1.09 -11.36 8.67
N ASP A 77 -0.99 -10.10 9.10
CA ASP A 77 -1.73 -9.01 8.46
C ASP A 77 -1.11 -8.72 7.09
N PHE A 78 -1.99 -8.60 6.10
CA PHE A 78 -1.62 -8.17 4.76
C PHE A 78 -2.70 -7.30 4.13
N SER A 79 -2.30 -6.44 3.23
CA SER A 79 -3.19 -5.63 2.40
C SER A 79 -2.96 -5.91 0.92
N MET A 80 -3.96 -5.59 0.11
CA MET A 80 -3.94 -5.79 -1.33
C MET A 80 -4.10 -4.45 -2.01
N VAL A 81 -3.24 -4.17 -3.00
CA VAL A 81 -3.30 -2.95 -3.80
C VAL A 81 -3.36 -3.34 -5.28
N PRO A 82 -4.50 -3.14 -5.94
CA PRO A 82 -4.64 -3.49 -7.35
C PRO A 82 -3.84 -2.52 -8.22
N HIS A 83 -3.19 -3.06 -9.24
CA HIS A 83 -2.59 -2.25 -10.29
C HIS A 83 -3.69 -1.49 -11.05
N PRO A 84 -3.49 -0.23 -11.45
CA PRO A 84 -4.52 0.58 -12.10
C PRO A 84 -5.11 -0.04 -13.38
N THR A 85 -4.35 -0.88 -14.08
CA THR A 85 -4.85 -1.62 -15.26
C THR A 85 -5.58 -2.92 -14.92
N GLY A 86 -5.61 -3.34 -13.65
CA GLY A 86 -6.16 -4.63 -13.23
C GLY A 86 -5.34 -5.87 -13.58
N LYS A 87 -4.20 -5.73 -14.25
CA LYS A 87 -3.39 -6.87 -14.71
C LYS A 87 -2.75 -7.67 -13.58
N TYR A 88 -2.58 -7.08 -12.42
CA TYR A 88 -2.03 -7.73 -11.25
C TYR A 88 -2.35 -6.95 -9.97
N VAL A 89 -2.03 -7.58 -8.85
CA VAL A 89 -2.21 -7.02 -7.51
C VAL A 89 -0.91 -7.17 -6.73
N TYR A 90 -0.51 -6.15 -6.00
CA TYR A 90 0.50 -6.32 -4.96
C TYR A 90 -0.16 -6.67 -3.63
N ILE A 91 0.44 -7.63 -2.93
CA ILE A 91 0.02 -8.10 -1.62
C ILE A 91 1.16 -7.79 -0.66
N ILE A 92 0.90 -6.86 0.25
CA ILE A 92 1.91 -6.35 1.18
C ILE A 92 1.82 -7.18 2.46
N MET A 93 2.85 -7.96 2.73
CA MET A 93 2.93 -8.82 3.90
C MET A 93 3.58 -8.05 5.06
N HIS A 94 2.75 -7.34 5.84
CA HIS A 94 3.19 -6.32 6.79
C HIS A 94 4.24 -6.80 7.79
N GLU A 95 3.99 -7.93 8.44
CA GLU A 95 4.89 -8.45 9.48
C GLU A 95 5.95 -9.42 8.94
N SER A 96 5.89 -9.74 7.65
CA SER A 96 6.76 -10.74 7.03
C SER A 96 7.86 -10.16 6.16
N HIS A 97 7.91 -8.82 5.99
CA HIS A 97 8.99 -8.07 5.34
C HIS A 97 9.17 -8.36 3.84
N TYR A 98 8.07 -8.60 3.12
CA TYR A 98 8.09 -8.78 1.67
C TYR A 98 6.77 -8.36 1.02
N ILE A 99 6.82 -8.20 -0.30
CA ILE A 99 5.66 -7.93 -1.15
C ILE A 99 5.52 -9.05 -2.17
N LEU A 100 4.29 -9.55 -2.31
CA LEU A 100 3.92 -10.52 -3.33
C LEU A 100 3.25 -9.81 -4.51
N ARG A 101 3.24 -10.48 -5.66
CA ARG A 101 2.45 -10.14 -6.83
C ARG A 101 1.61 -11.34 -7.25
N SER A 102 0.32 -11.11 -7.47
CA SER A 102 -0.59 -12.03 -8.12
C SER A 102 -1.03 -11.45 -9.45
N ASN A 103 -0.77 -12.14 -10.55
CA ASN A 103 -1.19 -11.72 -11.87
C ASN A 103 -2.64 -12.12 -12.12
N TYR A 104 -3.34 -11.31 -12.90
CA TYR A 104 -4.63 -11.69 -13.45
C TYR A 104 -4.41 -12.55 -14.68
N ASP A 105 -5.10 -13.68 -14.73
CA ASP A 105 -5.09 -14.61 -15.85
C ASP A 105 -6.35 -14.41 -16.69
N ASP A 106 -6.18 -13.98 -17.92
CA ASP A 106 -7.27 -13.69 -18.85
C ASP A 106 -8.00 -14.96 -19.31
N GLU A 107 -7.40 -16.13 -19.23
CA GLU A 107 -8.03 -17.40 -19.60
C GLU A 107 -8.95 -17.90 -18.48
N THR A 108 -8.42 -17.94 -17.26
CA THR A 108 -9.17 -18.41 -16.08
C THR A 108 -10.04 -17.33 -15.45
N LYS A 109 -9.87 -16.06 -15.85
CA LYS A 109 -10.58 -14.89 -15.32
C LYS A 109 -10.41 -14.72 -13.80
N LYS A 110 -9.22 -15.01 -13.29
CA LYS A 110 -8.89 -14.98 -11.85
C LYS A 110 -7.48 -14.48 -11.61
N LEU A 111 -7.27 -13.96 -10.41
CA LEU A 111 -5.91 -13.79 -9.87
C LEU A 111 -5.31 -15.15 -9.56
N VAL A 112 -4.06 -15.35 -9.96
CA VAL A 112 -3.34 -16.62 -9.78
C VAL A 112 -2.47 -16.61 -8.52
N THR A 113 -1.89 -17.76 -8.19
CA THR A 113 -0.99 -17.95 -7.04
C THR A 113 0.11 -16.89 -7.02
N PRO A 114 0.26 -16.15 -5.92
CA PRO A 114 1.21 -15.05 -5.83
C PRO A 114 2.66 -15.52 -5.67
N TYR A 115 3.59 -14.67 -6.08
CA TYR A 115 5.03 -14.86 -5.91
C TYR A 115 5.69 -13.59 -5.34
N ILE A 116 6.87 -13.74 -4.71
CA ILE A 116 7.58 -12.61 -4.10
C ILE A 116 8.20 -11.73 -5.18
N VAL A 117 7.93 -10.42 -5.14
CA VAL A 117 8.53 -9.42 -6.03
C VAL A 117 9.62 -8.61 -5.36
N CYS A 118 9.56 -8.41 -4.05
CA CYS A 118 10.67 -7.80 -3.29
C CYS A 118 10.62 -8.17 -1.81
N GLY A 119 11.78 -8.10 -1.19
CA GLY A 119 11.96 -8.49 0.21
C GLY A 119 12.07 -9.99 0.39
N GLN A 120 12.14 -10.43 1.64
CA GLN A 120 12.27 -11.84 1.99
C GLN A 120 11.65 -12.12 3.35
N SER A 121 10.93 -13.23 3.46
CA SER A 121 10.26 -13.63 4.70
C SER A 121 11.24 -13.71 5.87
N GLY A 122 10.89 -13.03 6.97
CA GLY A 122 11.68 -13.03 8.19
C GLY A 122 13.03 -12.27 8.12
N GLN A 123 13.31 -11.58 7.02
CA GLN A 123 14.56 -10.85 6.79
C GLN A 123 14.36 -9.34 6.80
N ALA A 124 14.03 -8.82 7.99
CA ALA A 124 13.91 -7.37 8.19
C ALA A 124 15.27 -6.69 8.09
N ASP A 125 15.42 -5.75 7.17
CA ASP A 125 16.64 -4.93 7.02
C ASP A 125 16.34 -3.75 6.06
N TYR A 126 17.34 -2.94 5.77
CA TYR A 126 17.29 -1.86 4.81
C TYR A 126 18.34 -2.05 3.71
N LYS A 127 17.88 -2.42 2.49
CA LYS A 127 18.76 -2.53 1.31
C LYS A 127 18.01 -2.15 0.05
N ASP A 128 18.55 -1.17 -0.68
CA ASP A 128 18.13 -0.78 -2.02
C ASP A 128 18.76 -1.75 -3.03
N LEU A 129 18.02 -2.77 -3.44
CA LEU A 129 18.46 -3.82 -4.37
C LEU A 129 17.28 -4.31 -5.22
N VAL A 130 17.50 -5.37 -5.99
CA VAL A 130 16.50 -5.96 -6.90
C VAL A 130 15.86 -7.20 -6.27
N GLY A 131 14.53 -7.27 -6.35
CA GLY A 131 13.76 -8.47 -6.03
C GLY A 131 13.99 -8.97 -4.61
N ILE A 132 14.22 -10.26 -4.48
CA ILE A 132 14.43 -10.92 -3.19
C ILE A 132 15.76 -10.53 -2.48
N ASN A 133 16.64 -9.80 -3.16
CA ASN A 133 17.86 -9.25 -2.55
C ASN A 133 17.61 -7.93 -1.84
N ALA A 134 16.55 -7.22 -2.19
CA ALA A 134 16.12 -6.04 -1.44
C ALA A 134 15.73 -6.42 -0.01
N ARG A 135 15.87 -5.47 0.91
CA ARG A 135 15.41 -5.63 2.28
C ARG A 135 14.50 -4.48 2.65
N ILE A 136 13.37 -4.85 3.20
CA ILE A 136 12.33 -3.94 3.69
C ILE A 136 11.94 -4.38 5.10
N ASN A 137 11.33 -3.48 5.86
CA ASN A 137 11.02 -3.77 7.26
C ASN A 137 9.60 -3.31 7.62
N ARG A 138 8.68 -4.26 7.77
CA ARG A 138 7.26 -4.03 8.05
C ARG A 138 6.62 -3.06 7.05
N PRO A 139 6.58 -3.39 5.75
CA PRO A 139 6.00 -2.50 4.75
C PRO A 139 4.54 -2.19 5.09
N GLY A 140 4.17 -0.92 4.97
CA GLY A 140 2.80 -0.42 5.12
C GLY A 140 2.09 -0.33 3.77
N GLN A 141 1.04 0.49 3.72
CA GLN A 141 0.31 0.73 2.48
C GLN A 141 1.14 1.48 1.45
N GLY A 142 0.79 1.29 0.19
CA GLY A 142 1.40 1.97 -0.94
C GLY A 142 0.40 2.33 -2.03
N VAL A 143 0.90 3.00 -3.04
CA VAL A 143 0.13 3.49 -4.19
C VAL A 143 0.91 3.27 -5.48
N PHE A 144 0.20 2.96 -6.56
CA PHE A 144 0.76 2.99 -7.90
C PHE A 144 0.75 4.42 -8.44
N VAL A 145 1.85 4.83 -9.04
CA VAL A 145 2.01 6.15 -9.64
C VAL A 145 2.46 5.99 -11.08
N PHE A 146 1.75 6.65 -11.98
CA PHE A 146 2.04 6.62 -13.40
C PHE A 146 3.39 7.29 -13.70
N ASN A 147 4.19 6.65 -14.55
CA ASN A 147 5.50 7.11 -14.95
C ASN A 147 5.51 7.44 -16.46
N GLU A 148 5.53 8.73 -16.77
CA GLU A 148 5.53 9.24 -18.16
C GLU A 148 6.73 8.75 -18.98
N GLU A 149 7.88 8.56 -18.34
CA GLU A 149 9.09 8.10 -19.02
C GLU A 149 8.95 6.64 -19.47
N TYR A 150 8.28 5.81 -18.67
CA TYR A 150 8.02 4.42 -19.04
C TYR A 150 7.06 4.33 -20.22
N LYS A 151 6.05 5.20 -20.25
CA LYS A 151 5.15 5.31 -21.39
C LYS A 151 5.88 5.78 -22.64
N ALA A 152 6.69 6.84 -22.53
CA ALA A 152 7.49 7.38 -23.63
C ALA A 152 8.48 6.35 -24.17
N ALA A 153 9.06 5.53 -23.31
CA ALA A 153 9.96 4.44 -23.67
C ALA A 153 9.22 3.15 -24.12
N ASN A 154 7.90 3.18 -24.22
CA ASN A 154 7.03 2.05 -24.58
C ASN A 154 7.31 0.77 -23.76
N LYS A 155 7.54 0.93 -22.45
CA LYS A 155 7.69 -0.20 -21.54
C LYS A 155 6.37 -0.98 -21.43
N ALA A 156 6.44 -2.23 -21.02
CA ALA A 156 5.27 -3.09 -20.83
C ALA A 156 4.38 -2.65 -19.65
N ASP A 157 4.97 -1.99 -18.68
CA ASP A 157 4.30 -1.43 -17.50
C ASP A 157 4.77 0.01 -17.27
N TRP A 158 3.83 0.88 -16.92
CA TRP A 158 4.08 2.32 -16.80
C TRP A 158 3.90 2.85 -15.38
N TYR A 159 3.88 1.98 -14.36
CA TYR A 159 3.60 2.39 -13.00
C TYR A 159 4.72 1.96 -12.05
N ASP A 160 5.19 2.90 -11.27
CA ASP A 160 5.99 2.62 -10.09
C ASP A 160 5.09 2.43 -8.87
N PHE A 161 5.50 1.58 -7.94
CA PHE A 161 4.79 1.36 -6.70
C PHE A 161 5.53 1.99 -5.53
N TYR A 162 4.95 3.03 -4.94
CA TYR A 162 5.50 3.70 -3.77
C TYR A 162 4.86 3.15 -2.51
N PHE A 163 5.66 2.84 -1.49
CA PHE A 163 5.14 2.26 -0.25
C PHE A 163 5.88 2.76 0.99
N ALA A 164 5.18 2.73 2.12
CA ALA A 164 5.76 3.03 3.42
C ALA A 164 6.62 1.85 3.90
N ASP A 165 7.89 2.06 4.11
CA ASP A 165 8.80 1.09 4.75
C ASP A 165 8.92 1.47 6.24
N ARG A 166 7.92 1.03 7.02
CA ARG A 166 7.57 1.56 8.34
C ARG A 166 8.74 1.60 9.30
N GLU A 167 9.35 0.46 9.58
CA GLU A 167 10.44 0.35 10.56
C GLU A 167 11.79 0.79 10.00
N ASN A 168 11.88 1.04 8.70
CA ASN A 168 13.00 1.73 8.07
C ASN A 168 12.78 3.25 7.96
N HIS A 169 11.60 3.74 8.39
CA HIS A 169 11.26 5.16 8.50
C HIS A 169 11.44 5.94 7.19
N CYS A 170 11.09 5.33 6.08
CA CYS A 170 11.22 5.93 4.75
C CYS A 170 10.09 5.50 3.82
N ILE A 171 10.00 6.18 2.69
CA ILE A 171 9.17 5.80 1.57
C ILE A 171 10.07 5.17 0.53
N ARG A 172 9.69 3.98 0.07
CA ARG A 172 10.42 3.26 -0.97
C ARG A 172 9.63 3.27 -2.27
N VAL A 173 10.33 3.05 -3.36
CA VAL A 173 9.72 2.79 -4.66
C VAL A 173 10.16 1.43 -5.18
N LEU A 174 9.21 0.67 -5.70
CA LEU A 174 9.39 -0.60 -6.39
C LEU A 174 9.00 -0.40 -7.84
N THR A 175 9.96 -0.55 -8.75
CA THR A 175 9.72 -0.47 -10.19
C THR A 175 9.09 -1.75 -10.72
N PRO A 176 8.48 -1.74 -11.92
CA PRO A 176 7.96 -2.95 -12.56
C PRO A 176 9.02 -4.06 -12.75
N ASP A 177 10.28 -3.66 -12.91
CA ASP A 177 11.43 -4.57 -13.08
C ASP A 177 11.94 -5.13 -11.73
N GLY A 178 11.28 -4.81 -10.62
CA GLY A 178 11.62 -5.33 -9.29
C GLY A 178 12.73 -4.57 -8.57
N VAL A 179 13.16 -3.41 -9.07
CA VAL A 179 14.17 -2.58 -8.40
C VAL A 179 13.51 -1.85 -7.23
N VAL A 180 14.09 -2.00 -6.04
CA VAL A 180 13.69 -1.26 -4.84
C VAL A 180 14.71 -0.18 -4.56
N SER A 181 14.25 1.05 -4.41
CA SER A 181 15.09 2.19 -4.02
C SER A 181 14.34 3.09 -3.02
N THR A 182 15.09 3.95 -2.34
CA THR A 182 14.51 4.89 -1.36
C THR A 182 14.11 6.18 -2.06
N PHE A 183 12.82 6.53 -1.95
CA PHE A 183 12.27 7.76 -2.51
C PHE A 183 12.38 8.94 -1.52
N ALA A 184 11.93 8.76 -0.29
CA ALA A 184 11.90 9.82 0.72
C ALA A 184 12.24 9.30 2.11
N GLY A 185 12.86 10.15 2.93
CA GLY A 185 13.41 9.75 4.21
C GLY A 185 14.82 9.18 4.08
N ARG A 186 15.53 9.14 5.20
CA ARG A 186 16.94 8.70 5.18
C ARG A 186 17.10 7.19 5.10
N GLY A 187 16.04 6.46 5.42
CA GLY A 187 16.13 5.02 5.59
C GLY A 187 17.06 4.64 6.74
N SER A 188 17.24 3.37 6.97
CA SER A 188 18.13 2.98 8.03
C SER A 188 18.81 1.65 7.81
N ALA A 189 20.05 1.72 7.38
CA ALA A 189 21.02 0.64 7.56
C ALA A 189 21.72 0.66 8.92
N SER A 190 21.49 1.67 9.77
CA SER A 190 22.18 1.80 11.06
C SER A 190 21.21 1.86 12.23
N SER A 191 21.62 1.25 13.33
CA SER A 191 20.91 1.18 14.60
C SER A 191 20.87 2.52 15.38
N THR A 192 21.30 3.63 14.81
CA THR A 192 21.39 4.90 15.50
C THR A 192 20.06 5.63 15.56
N SER A 193 19.84 6.34 16.65
CA SER A 193 18.62 6.99 17.11
C SER A 193 18.06 8.13 16.23
N TYR A 194 18.55 8.31 15.01
CA TYR A 194 18.14 9.40 14.11
C TYR A 194 17.34 8.96 12.89
N LYS A 195 16.72 7.80 12.97
CA LYS A 195 16.02 7.18 11.85
C LYS A 195 14.71 7.85 11.53
N TRP A 196 13.94 8.15 12.56
CA TRP A 196 12.62 8.75 12.48
C TRP A 196 12.62 10.14 13.10
N GLY A 197 11.63 10.92 12.81
CA GLY A 197 11.47 12.27 13.36
C GLY A 197 10.43 13.06 12.59
N LYS A 198 10.24 14.30 12.99
CA LYS A 198 9.24 15.22 12.44
C LYS A 198 9.83 16.31 11.55
N GLN A 199 11.09 16.22 11.17
CA GLN A 199 11.76 17.24 10.38
C GLN A 199 11.22 17.28 8.96
N ASN A 200 10.95 18.49 8.47
CA ASN A 200 10.68 18.80 7.09
C ASN A 200 11.99 19.16 6.35
N GLY A 201 11.92 19.24 5.05
CA GLY A 201 13.03 19.65 4.19
C GLY A 201 13.21 18.73 3.00
N GLU A 202 14.39 18.74 2.43
CA GLU A 202 14.72 17.90 1.28
C GLU A 202 14.44 16.43 1.61
N VAL A 203 13.73 15.74 0.68
CA VAL A 203 13.09 14.45 0.95
C VAL A 203 14.05 13.32 1.25
N ARG A 204 15.27 13.38 0.72
CA ARG A 204 16.28 12.33 0.92
C ARG A 204 17.20 12.59 2.11
N GLU A 205 17.60 13.83 2.32
CA GLU A 205 18.65 14.17 3.27
C GLU A 205 18.13 14.66 4.61
N ARG A 206 16.99 15.37 4.61
CA ARG A 206 16.48 16.07 5.80
C ARG A 206 15.17 15.53 6.32
N ALA A 207 14.24 15.17 5.43
CA ALA A 207 12.93 14.70 5.85
C ALA A 207 13.04 13.40 6.66
N ARG A 208 12.27 13.30 7.73
CA ARG A 208 12.19 12.13 8.59
C ARG A 208 10.75 11.77 8.83
N PHE A 209 10.45 10.48 8.76
CA PHE A 209 9.11 9.92 8.83
C PHE A 209 9.02 8.80 9.86
N ASN A 210 7.80 8.49 10.24
CA ASN A 210 7.39 7.19 10.77
C ASN A 210 6.10 6.79 10.03
N PRO A 211 6.25 6.42 8.75
CA PRO A 211 5.13 6.33 7.82
C PRO A 211 4.39 5.01 7.97
N THR A 212 3.08 5.01 7.70
CA THR A 212 2.26 3.79 7.64
C THR A 212 1.49 3.67 6.34
N ALA A 213 1.14 4.77 5.71
CA ALA A 213 0.30 4.80 4.52
C ALA A 213 0.67 5.95 3.60
N LEU A 214 0.34 5.79 2.32
CA LEU A 214 0.50 6.79 1.28
C LEU A 214 -0.82 6.97 0.52
N ALA A 215 -1.07 8.21 0.12
CA ALA A 215 -1.99 8.55 -0.95
C ALA A 215 -1.26 9.43 -1.99
N TYR A 216 -1.71 9.39 -3.22
CA TYR A 216 -1.14 10.19 -4.29
C TYR A 216 -2.24 10.90 -5.06
N ASP A 217 -2.06 12.19 -5.24
CA ASP A 217 -2.91 13.02 -6.08
C ASP A 217 -2.25 13.21 -7.45
N GLU A 218 -2.81 12.56 -8.44
CA GLU A 218 -2.30 12.60 -9.81
C GLU A 218 -2.38 14.02 -10.41
N ALA A 219 -3.42 14.78 -10.07
CA ALA A 219 -3.63 16.13 -10.63
C ALA A 219 -2.56 17.12 -10.17
N THR A 220 -2.16 17.04 -8.90
CA THR A 220 -1.15 17.93 -8.32
C THR A 220 0.23 17.30 -8.20
N LYS A 221 0.38 16.02 -8.61
CA LYS A 221 1.62 15.23 -8.49
C LYS A 221 2.16 15.23 -7.05
N THR A 222 1.27 15.08 -6.08
CA THR A 222 1.55 15.24 -4.66
C THR A 222 1.31 13.93 -3.90
N PHE A 223 2.28 13.52 -3.08
CA PHE A 223 2.09 12.47 -2.09
C PHE A 223 1.61 13.04 -0.76
N TYR A 224 0.69 12.34 -0.14
CA TYR A 224 0.30 12.51 1.24
C TYR A 224 0.73 11.29 2.04
N VAL A 225 1.46 11.53 3.12
CA VAL A 225 2.05 10.49 3.96
C VAL A 225 1.33 10.47 5.31
N GLY A 226 0.74 9.35 5.65
CA GLY A 226 0.28 9.07 7.00
C GLY A 226 1.49 8.84 7.90
N ASP A 227 1.97 9.89 8.55
CA ASP A 227 3.15 9.88 9.42
C ASP A 227 2.72 9.57 10.86
N TRP A 228 2.35 8.32 11.09
CA TRP A 228 1.65 7.83 12.27
C TRP A 228 2.39 8.12 13.58
N GLY A 229 3.66 7.79 13.66
CA GLY A 229 4.45 8.00 14.89
C GLY A 229 4.69 9.48 15.23
N ASN A 230 4.43 10.38 14.27
CA ASN A 230 4.49 11.83 14.46
C ASN A 230 3.10 12.47 14.56
N HIS A 231 2.02 11.66 14.49
CA HIS A 231 0.62 12.11 14.53
C HIS A 231 0.30 13.20 13.50
N LYS A 232 0.79 13.04 12.26
CA LYS A 232 0.66 14.03 11.19
C LYS A 232 0.31 13.40 9.85
N ILE A 233 -0.33 14.20 9.01
CA ILE A 233 -0.33 13.97 7.56
C ILE A 233 0.70 14.93 6.97
N ARG A 234 1.60 14.38 6.16
CA ARG A 234 2.66 15.17 5.53
C ARG A 234 2.52 15.16 4.03
N LYS A 235 2.91 16.25 3.40
CA LYS A 235 2.89 16.45 1.96
C LYS A 235 4.30 16.32 1.40
N ILE A 236 4.45 15.59 0.28
CA ILE A 236 5.65 15.60 -0.57
C ILE A 236 5.20 16.04 -1.95
N ALA A 237 5.70 17.18 -2.39
CA ALA A 237 5.40 17.75 -3.71
C ALA A 237 6.70 18.22 -4.36
N ARG A 238 6.69 18.38 -5.69
CA ARG A 238 7.78 19.08 -6.38
C ARG A 238 7.72 20.56 -6.02
N GLU A 239 8.86 21.17 -5.76
CA GLU A 239 8.98 22.61 -5.64
C GLU A 239 8.63 23.24 -7.00
N GLN A 240 7.69 24.19 -6.99
CA GLN A 240 7.44 25.01 -8.16
C GLN A 240 8.44 26.17 -8.15
N ALA A 241 9.14 26.37 -9.22
CA ALA A 241 10.21 27.38 -9.36
C ALA A 241 9.73 28.84 -9.24
N SER A 242 8.46 29.08 -8.98
CA SER A 242 7.83 30.42 -8.88
C SER A 242 7.25 30.75 -7.52
N ASP A 243 7.28 29.82 -6.57
CA ASP A 243 6.80 30.15 -5.22
C ASP A 243 7.92 30.84 -4.46
N ASP A 244 7.81 32.14 -4.36
CA ASP A 244 8.47 32.93 -3.32
C ASP A 244 8.01 32.32 -1.98
N LEU A 245 8.77 31.36 -1.50
CA LEU A 245 8.58 30.80 -0.17
C LEU A 245 9.01 31.88 0.84
N SER A 246 8.15 32.85 1.07
CA SER A 246 8.13 33.55 2.32
C SER A 246 7.79 32.50 3.39
N ILE A 247 8.83 31.89 3.92
CA ILE A 247 8.74 31.08 5.12
C ILE A 247 8.36 32.08 6.21
N GLU A 248 7.07 32.27 6.45
CA GLU A 248 6.63 32.77 7.72
C GLU A 248 7.07 31.72 8.75
N ALA A 249 8.19 32.00 9.39
CA ALA A 249 8.60 31.34 10.60
C ALA A 249 7.48 31.59 11.60
N SER A 250 6.60 30.63 11.78
CA SER A 250 5.70 30.64 12.92
C SER A 250 6.60 30.60 14.15
N ASP A 251 6.64 31.69 14.88
CA ASP A 251 7.29 31.83 16.18
C ASP A 251 6.70 30.82 17.17
N ASP A 252 7.27 29.63 17.22
CA ASP A 252 7.09 28.69 18.32
C ASP A 252 7.98 29.06 19.54
N ASN A 253 8.31 30.34 19.68
CA ASN A 253 9.08 30.89 20.80
C ASN A 253 8.23 31.76 21.71
N GLN A 254 7.11 31.25 22.22
CA GLN A 254 6.50 31.81 23.42
C GLN A 254 6.03 30.70 24.35
N ASN A 255 6.97 30.14 25.12
CA ASN A 255 6.76 29.76 26.53
C ASN A 255 8.04 29.28 27.19
N GLN A 256 8.98 30.17 27.38
CA GLN A 256 9.90 30.09 28.52
C GLN A 256 9.88 31.44 29.25
N GLY A 257 9.14 31.51 30.31
CA GLY A 257 9.14 32.66 31.17
C GLY A 257 8.10 32.56 32.29
N ASN A 258 8.61 32.22 33.45
CA ASN A 258 8.09 32.50 34.78
C ASN A 258 7.44 31.37 35.57
N GLN A 259 8.20 31.04 36.54
CA GLN A 259 8.06 30.58 37.93
C GLN A 259 8.20 29.11 38.14
#